data_b8cef944dd930f6e59b41160e9b120dd
#
_entry.id   b8cef944dd930f6e59b41160e9b120dd
#
_cell.length_a   1.000
_cell.length_b   1.000
_cell.length_c   1.000
_cell.angle_alpha   90.00
_cell.angle_beta   90.00
_cell.angle_gamma   90.00
#
_symmetry.space_group_name_H-M   'P 1'
#
loop_
_entity.id
_entity.type
_entity.pdbx_description
1 polymer ?
#
loop_
_entity_poly.entity_id
_entity_poly.type
_entity_poly.pdbx_seq_one_letter_code
_entity_poly.pdbx_strand_id
1 'polypeptide(L)'
;MDWGYNAWGGKYPPFDADDAVPTHLAAQLGLPLFRTPVVMEGGAVDFNGAGSVLTTESVLLNPNRNPSLSKTDVEEILKRWYGQEQVLWLGDGIEGDRLEFRWGVTARIRVAPERLRLVT
;
A
#
# COMPACT_ATOMS: atom_id res chain seq x y z
N MET A 1 13.78 1.98 0.91
CA MET A 1 13.00 0.83 0.42
C MET A 1 12.44 1.20 -0.93
N ASP A 2 12.42 0.24 -1.85
CA ASP A 2 11.98 0.42 -3.23
C ASP A 2 10.82 -0.56 -3.50
N TRP A 3 9.61 -0.03 -3.55
CA TRP A 3 8.40 -0.75 -3.91
C TRP A 3 8.19 -0.67 -5.41
N GLY A 4 7.62 -1.70 -5.99
CA GLY A 4 7.22 -1.67 -7.39
C GLY A 4 6.17 -0.55 -7.63
N TYR A 5 6.35 0.17 -8.71
CA TYR A 5 5.40 1.18 -9.17
C TYR A 5 4.91 0.84 -10.58
N ASN A 6 3.62 0.85 -10.78
CA ASN A 6 3.00 0.52 -12.07
C ASN A 6 1.92 1.53 -12.50
N ALA A 7 2.08 2.79 -12.12
CA ALA A 7 1.18 3.89 -12.48
C ALA A 7 -0.30 3.55 -12.17
N TRP A 8 -0.55 3.19 -10.91
CA TRP A 8 -1.90 2.89 -10.39
C TRP A 8 -2.63 1.77 -11.14
N GLY A 9 -1.92 0.66 -11.34
CA GLY A 9 -2.49 -0.49 -12.03
C GLY A 9 -2.37 -0.44 -13.55
N GLY A 10 -1.32 0.20 -14.09
CA GLY A 10 -1.01 0.27 -15.52
C GLY A 10 -1.77 1.34 -16.28
N LYS A 11 -2.37 2.32 -15.57
CA LYS A 11 -3.21 3.34 -16.22
C LYS A 11 -2.44 4.32 -17.10
N TYR A 12 -1.26 4.71 -16.70
CA TYR A 12 -0.50 5.76 -17.36
C TYR A 12 0.88 5.25 -17.82
N PRO A 13 0.92 4.41 -18.87
CA PRO A 13 2.19 4.01 -19.44
C PRO A 13 2.78 5.16 -20.30
N PRO A 14 4.13 5.20 -20.50
CA PRO A 14 5.13 4.36 -19.84
C PRO A 14 5.42 4.85 -18.43
N PHE A 15 5.78 3.95 -17.51
CA PHE A 15 6.10 4.27 -16.11
C PHE A 15 7.47 3.73 -15.66
N ASP A 16 8.25 3.15 -16.57
CA ASP A 16 9.55 2.56 -16.24
C ASP A 16 10.52 3.58 -15.65
N ALA A 17 10.48 4.83 -16.12
CA ALA A 17 11.30 5.90 -15.59
C ALA A 17 10.91 6.26 -14.16
N ASP A 18 9.61 6.28 -13.84
CA ASP A 18 9.10 6.56 -12.50
C ASP A 18 9.44 5.43 -11.54
N ASP A 19 9.30 4.17 -11.97
CA ASP A 19 9.69 2.99 -11.18
C ASP A 19 11.20 2.95 -10.90
N ALA A 20 12.02 3.52 -11.76
CA ALA A 20 13.46 3.59 -11.58
C ALA A 20 13.95 4.70 -10.64
N VAL A 21 13.09 5.67 -10.27
CA VAL A 21 13.48 6.84 -9.44
C VAL A 21 14.14 6.43 -8.11
N PRO A 22 13.60 5.48 -7.32
CA PRO A 22 14.23 5.11 -6.05
C PRO A 22 15.64 4.53 -6.23
N THR A 23 15.86 3.78 -7.30
CA THR A 23 17.18 3.21 -7.64
C THR A 23 18.20 4.32 -7.92
N HIS A 24 17.83 5.33 -8.74
CA HIS A 24 18.71 6.45 -9.04
C HIS A 24 19.00 7.31 -7.82
N LEU A 25 17.99 7.59 -6.99
CA LEU A 25 18.18 8.35 -5.75
C LEU A 25 19.07 7.62 -4.75
N ALA A 26 18.88 6.33 -4.56
CA ALA A 26 19.70 5.54 -3.65
C ALA A 26 21.18 5.55 -4.10
N ALA A 27 21.44 5.39 -5.39
CA ALA A 27 22.79 5.47 -5.95
C ALA A 27 23.41 6.86 -5.76
N GLN A 28 22.66 7.91 -6.05
CA GLN A 28 23.14 9.30 -5.91
C GLN A 28 23.46 9.67 -4.46
N LEU A 29 22.68 9.16 -3.51
CA LEU A 29 22.83 9.44 -2.08
C LEU A 29 23.74 8.43 -1.36
N GLY A 30 24.27 7.42 -2.05
CA GLY A 30 25.08 6.36 -1.45
C GLY A 30 24.31 5.52 -0.42
N LEU A 31 23.00 5.37 -0.58
CA LEU A 31 22.14 4.64 0.34
C LEU A 31 21.94 3.18 -0.10
N PRO A 32 21.83 2.24 0.84
CA PRO A 32 21.46 0.88 0.51
C PRO A 32 20.03 0.83 -0.05
N LEU A 33 19.84 0.06 -1.11
CA LEU A 33 18.54 -0.16 -1.75
C LEU A 33 18.00 -1.54 -1.36
N PHE A 34 16.77 -1.56 -0.84
CA PHE A 34 16.02 -2.78 -0.54
C PHE A 34 14.79 -2.81 -1.44
N ARG A 35 14.86 -3.62 -2.49
CA ARG A 35 13.79 -3.75 -3.49
C ARG A 35 12.86 -4.91 -3.16
N THR A 36 11.59 -4.69 -3.35
CA THR A 36 10.54 -5.69 -3.31
C THR A 36 9.75 -5.70 -4.63
N PRO A 37 9.36 -6.87 -5.15
CA PRO A 37 8.57 -6.96 -6.37
C PRO A 37 7.09 -6.56 -6.17
N VAL A 38 6.70 -6.23 -4.94
CA VAL A 38 5.33 -5.87 -4.61
C VAL A 38 5.03 -4.45 -5.06
N VAL A 39 3.97 -4.27 -5.82
CA VAL A 39 3.45 -2.95 -6.17
C VAL A 39 2.77 -2.35 -4.95
N MET A 40 3.28 -1.22 -4.50
CA MET A 40 2.79 -0.52 -3.32
C MET A 40 2.74 0.97 -3.57
N GLU A 41 1.61 1.56 -3.33
CA GLU A 41 1.39 2.99 -3.42
C GLU A 41 1.37 3.62 -2.03
N GLY A 42 1.96 4.80 -1.88
CA GLY A 42 1.98 5.50 -0.59
C GLY A 42 0.58 5.76 -0.02
N GLY A 43 -0.39 6.00 -0.90
CA GLY A 43 -1.80 6.14 -0.52
C GLY A 43 -2.53 4.83 -0.20
N ALA A 44 -1.92 3.67 -0.40
CA ALA A 44 -2.53 2.36 -0.13
C ALA A 44 -2.48 1.97 1.35
N VAL A 45 -1.74 2.68 2.17
CA VAL A 45 -1.51 2.35 3.59
C VAL A 45 -1.61 3.59 4.46
N ASP A 46 -2.17 3.44 5.65
CA ASP A 46 -2.22 4.47 6.69
C ASP A 46 -1.78 3.86 8.02
N PHE A 47 -0.92 4.58 8.76
CA PHE A 47 -0.26 4.08 9.97
C PHE A 47 -0.70 4.86 11.19
N ASN A 48 -0.99 4.16 12.28
CA ASN A 48 -1.30 4.81 13.56
C ASN A 48 -0.06 5.19 14.38
N GLY A 49 1.14 4.82 13.93
CA GLY A 49 2.38 5.04 14.67
C GLY A 49 2.56 4.14 15.91
N ALA A 50 1.69 3.15 16.11
CA ALA A 50 1.68 2.26 17.26
C ALA A 50 1.54 0.77 16.85
N GLY A 51 2.12 0.41 15.70
CA GLY A 51 2.19 -0.98 15.23
C GLY A 51 1.00 -1.44 14.39
N SER A 52 0.03 -0.56 14.07
CA SER A 52 -1.09 -0.93 13.20
C SER A 52 -1.03 -0.18 11.87
N VAL A 53 -1.37 -0.89 10.80
CA VAL A 53 -1.54 -0.34 9.46
C VAL A 53 -2.96 -0.63 8.96
N LEU A 54 -3.58 0.37 8.36
CA LEU A 54 -4.87 0.29 7.69
C LEU A 54 -4.64 0.25 6.19
N THR A 55 -5.33 -0.64 5.49
CA THR A 55 -5.27 -0.78 4.03
C THR A 55 -6.61 -1.24 3.46
N THR A 56 -6.71 -1.34 2.12
CA THR A 56 -7.93 -1.80 1.44
C THR A 56 -7.66 -3.04 0.59
N GLU A 57 -8.62 -3.97 0.58
CA GLU A 57 -8.58 -5.14 -0.29
C GLU A 57 -8.63 -4.74 -1.77
N SER A 58 -9.45 -3.77 -2.08
CA SER A 58 -9.65 -3.26 -3.44
C SER A 58 -8.40 -2.67 -4.09
N VAL A 59 -7.39 -2.29 -3.31
CA VAL A 59 -6.11 -1.79 -3.83
C VAL A 59 -5.04 -2.88 -3.79
N LEU A 60 -4.68 -3.38 -2.62
CA LEU A 60 -3.52 -4.27 -2.50
C LEU A 60 -3.76 -5.68 -3.06
N LEU A 61 -5.00 -6.16 -3.04
CA LEU A 61 -5.38 -7.45 -3.61
C LEU A 61 -5.94 -7.33 -5.05
N ASN A 62 -5.85 -6.14 -5.65
CA ASN A 62 -6.31 -5.95 -7.01
C ASN A 62 -5.39 -6.69 -8.00
N PRO A 63 -5.95 -7.49 -8.94
CA PRO A 63 -5.16 -8.20 -9.94
C PRO A 63 -4.28 -7.31 -10.82
N ASN A 64 -4.62 -6.03 -10.96
CA ASN A 64 -3.81 -5.09 -11.73
C ASN A 64 -2.57 -4.57 -10.97
N ARG A 65 -2.38 -4.98 -9.73
CA ARG A 65 -1.20 -4.65 -8.91
C ARG A 65 -0.42 -5.89 -8.51
N ASN A 66 -1.03 -6.75 -7.70
CA ASN A 66 -0.36 -7.91 -7.11
C ASN A 66 -1.15 -9.21 -7.37
N PRO A 67 -1.28 -9.67 -8.62
CA PRO A 67 -2.17 -10.79 -8.98
C PRO A 67 -1.79 -12.13 -8.34
N SER A 68 -0.54 -12.28 -7.92
CA SER A 68 -0.02 -13.52 -7.32
C SER A 68 -0.03 -13.54 -5.79
N LEU A 69 -0.40 -12.42 -5.14
CA LEU A 69 -0.37 -12.33 -3.69
C LEU A 69 -1.74 -12.62 -3.07
N SER A 70 -1.74 -13.47 -2.06
CA SER A 70 -2.87 -13.65 -1.17
C SER A 70 -2.93 -12.55 -0.11
N LYS A 71 -4.05 -12.46 0.60
CA LYS A 71 -4.20 -11.55 1.74
C LYS A 71 -3.14 -11.79 2.82
N THR A 72 -2.88 -13.06 3.12
CA THR A 72 -1.85 -13.46 4.10
C THR A 72 -0.45 -13.02 3.65
N ASP A 73 -0.11 -13.18 2.37
CA ASP A 73 1.17 -12.73 1.84
C ASP A 73 1.35 -11.23 2.02
N VAL A 74 0.32 -10.45 1.73
CA VAL A 74 0.34 -8.99 1.90
C VAL A 74 0.49 -8.61 3.38
N GLU A 75 -0.20 -9.30 4.29
CA GLU A 75 -0.04 -9.07 5.73
C GLU A 75 1.38 -9.32 6.22
N GLU A 76 1.99 -10.43 5.79
CA GLU A 76 3.38 -10.74 6.12
C GLU A 76 4.36 -9.69 5.56
N ILE A 77 4.12 -9.22 4.34
CA ILE A 77 4.89 -8.17 3.71
C ILE A 77 4.78 -6.86 4.52
N LEU A 78 3.58 -6.44 4.88
CA LEU A 78 3.37 -5.22 5.66
C LEU A 78 4.02 -5.31 7.04
N LYS A 79 3.90 -6.44 7.72
CA LYS A 79 4.56 -6.69 9.00
C LYS A 79 6.09 -6.64 8.85
N ARG A 80 6.62 -7.33 7.87
CA ARG A 80 8.07 -7.46 7.66
C ARG A 80 8.73 -6.15 7.24
N TRP A 81 8.11 -5.42 6.30
CA TRP A 81 8.75 -4.27 5.67
C TRP A 81 8.44 -2.94 6.34
N TYR A 82 7.27 -2.82 6.93
CA TYR A 82 6.88 -1.61 7.68
C TYR A 82 6.97 -1.80 9.20
N GLY A 83 7.34 -3.00 9.69
CA GLY A 83 7.47 -3.27 11.12
C GLY A 83 6.14 -3.20 11.86
N GLN A 84 5.04 -3.53 11.17
CA GLN A 84 3.72 -3.50 11.78
C GLN A 84 3.39 -4.82 12.45
N GLU A 85 2.62 -4.75 13.52
CA GLU A 85 2.14 -5.94 14.26
C GLU A 85 0.74 -6.35 13.80
N GLN A 86 -0.08 -5.37 13.42
CA GLN A 86 -1.46 -5.56 13.05
C GLN A 86 -1.80 -4.92 11.71
N VAL A 87 -2.52 -5.64 10.86
CA VAL A 87 -3.06 -5.14 9.60
C VAL A 87 -4.58 -5.08 9.70
N LEU A 88 -5.14 -3.91 9.47
CA LEU A 88 -6.58 -3.67 9.44
C LEU A 88 -7.02 -3.51 7.97
N TRP A 89 -8.03 -4.26 7.58
CA TRP A 89 -8.53 -4.27 6.21
C TRP A 89 -9.88 -3.57 6.09
N LEU A 90 -9.99 -2.71 5.10
CA LEU A 90 -11.27 -2.25 4.57
C LEU A 90 -11.52 -2.94 3.23
N GLY A 91 -12.76 -3.22 2.89
CA GLY A 91 -13.11 -3.81 1.59
C GLY A 91 -12.80 -2.85 0.45
N ASP A 92 -13.36 -1.66 0.54
CA ASP A 92 -13.27 -0.61 -0.48
C ASP A 92 -12.63 0.67 0.08
N GLY A 93 -12.21 1.55 -0.84
CA GLY A 93 -11.74 2.90 -0.53
C GLY A 93 -12.89 3.88 -0.29
N ILE A 94 -12.65 5.16 -0.56
CA ILE A 94 -13.60 6.25 -0.31
C ILE A 94 -14.84 6.13 -1.22
N GLU A 95 -16.03 6.33 -0.64
CA GLU A 95 -17.27 6.40 -1.39
C GLU A 95 -17.21 7.53 -2.44
N GLY A 96 -17.56 7.21 -3.69
CA GLY A 96 -17.47 8.15 -4.80
C GLY A 96 -16.24 7.99 -5.68
N ASP A 97 -15.26 7.21 -5.28
CA ASP A 97 -14.13 6.81 -6.11
C ASP A 97 -14.55 5.71 -7.10
N ARG A 98 -15.55 6.07 -7.95
CA ARG A 98 -16.18 5.15 -8.93
C ARG A 98 -15.40 5.02 -10.22
N LEU A 99 -14.40 5.82 -10.41
CA LEU A 99 -13.49 5.68 -11.52
C LEU A 99 -12.57 4.52 -11.19
N GLU A 100 -12.13 3.77 -12.16
CA GLU A 100 -11.23 2.60 -12.10
C GLU A 100 -9.94 2.81 -11.28
N PHE A 101 -9.92 3.90 -10.52
CA PHE A 101 -8.89 4.38 -9.60
C PHE A 101 -9.39 4.32 -8.18
N ARG A 102 -9.14 3.22 -7.57
CA ARG A 102 -9.27 3.14 -6.13
C ARG A 102 -7.98 3.69 -5.54
N TRP A 103 -7.98 4.99 -5.30
CA TRP A 103 -6.98 5.63 -4.47
C TRP A 103 -6.99 4.91 -3.13
N GLY A 104 -5.82 4.65 -2.60
CA GLY A 104 -5.70 4.02 -1.29
C GLY A 104 -6.38 4.79 -0.18
N VAL A 105 -6.18 4.35 1.03
CA VAL A 105 -6.81 4.85 2.23
C VAL A 105 -6.50 6.33 2.45
N THR A 106 -7.21 7.21 1.77
CA THR A 106 -7.25 8.62 2.16
C THR A 106 -8.47 8.85 3.07
N ALA A 107 -8.80 7.85 3.86
CA ALA A 107 -9.79 8.02 4.89
C ALA A 107 -9.10 8.59 6.12
N ARG A 108 -9.24 9.90 6.35
CA ARG A 108 -9.16 10.40 7.71
C ARG A 108 -10.35 9.84 8.48
N ILE A 109 -10.25 8.60 8.88
CA ILE A 109 -11.22 8.02 9.80
C ILE A 109 -10.92 8.67 11.16
N ARG A 110 -11.66 9.71 11.51
CA ARG A 110 -11.83 10.09 12.91
C ARG A 110 -12.66 8.99 13.57
N VAL A 111 -12.03 7.92 13.96
CA VAL A 111 -12.68 6.94 14.84
C VAL A 111 -12.61 7.55 16.22
N ALA A 112 -13.76 7.93 16.78
CA ALA A 112 -13.85 8.20 18.19
C ALA A 112 -13.37 6.95 18.94
N PRO A 113 -12.45 7.07 19.93
CA PRO A 113 -11.83 5.92 20.60
C PRO A 113 -12.82 4.89 21.14
N GLU A 114 -14.02 5.33 21.46
CA GLU A 114 -15.13 4.54 22.02
C GLU A 114 -15.87 3.64 21.02
N ARG A 115 -15.58 3.71 19.71
CA ARG A 115 -16.27 2.93 18.68
C ARG A 115 -15.40 1.89 17.97
N LEU A 116 -14.15 1.75 18.34
CA LEU A 116 -13.32 0.64 17.89
C LEU A 116 -13.72 -0.64 18.64
N ARG A 117 -14.78 -1.30 18.19
CA ARG A 117 -15.01 -2.69 18.55
C ARG A 117 -14.31 -3.56 17.52
N LEU A 118 -13.23 -4.21 17.95
CA LEU A 118 -12.66 -5.34 17.22
C LEU A 118 -13.76 -6.41 17.16
N VAL A 119 -14.19 -6.74 15.96
CA VAL A 119 -14.97 -7.96 15.73
C VAL A 119 -13.93 -9.07 15.62
N THR A 120 -13.81 -9.84 16.69
CA THR A 120 -13.03 -11.10 16.74
C THR A 120 -13.75 -12.19 15.96
#